data_386ec486da2552cf3135d07116ce9206
#
_entry.id   386ec486da2552cf3135d07116ce9206
#
_cell.length_a   1.000
_cell.length_b   1.000
_cell.length_c   1.000
_cell.angle_alpha   90.00
_cell.angle_beta   90.00
_cell.angle_gamma   90.00
#
_symmetry.space_group_name_H-M   'P 1'
#
loop_
_entity.id
_entity.type
_entity.pdbx_description
1 polymer ?
#
loop_
_entity_poly.entity_id
_entity_poly.type
_entity_poly.pdbx_seq_one_letter_code
_entity_poly.pdbx_strand_id
1 'polypeptide(L)'
;MSTYLVTGACGFIGANFVHDVLKREPGATVVALDNMSFAANEANLDGVRDRIHLVIDDICNFTGMIEVYGKFQPDFVVNFAAESHNDRAVVDPSAFARTNALGAQILLEASRRHPVKRHLHVSTIEVYGELAEDAACFTEGSPLNAKTPYSAAKAAGDQFVRAYMQTYRDMDIAMTHCANNYGRFQFPEKLVPLMITNVLRGKKVPVYGDGLQMRDWLHVSDHCAAIWTILHAPRVAVGYEAATRPELLPIYDVSARNERTNMEIVERVISLLGKRPEDWIEHVPDRPNHDRRYLIDPAKLERELGWKPLVAFDQGIDETVKWYVDHRSWWEAILARTGDLAFDWAAGTAGRT
;
A
#
# COMPACT_ATOMS: atom_id res chain seq x y z
N MET A 1 -9.82 25.99 1.31
CA MET A 1 -9.32 24.98 0.35
C MET A 1 -8.08 24.38 0.96
N SER A 2 -8.01 23.08 1.00
CA SER A 2 -6.87 22.39 1.64
C SER A 2 -5.78 22.05 0.61
N THR A 3 -4.51 22.04 1.07
CA THR A 3 -3.37 21.60 0.28
C THR A 3 -2.94 20.23 0.77
N TYR A 4 -2.90 19.24 -0.13
CA TYR A 4 -2.49 17.87 0.15
C TYR A 4 -1.16 17.56 -0.53
N LEU A 5 -0.18 17.10 0.24
CA LEU A 5 1.03 16.47 -0.30
C LEU A 5 0.83 14.95 -0.26
N VAL A 6 0.77 14.33 -1.43
CA VAL A 6 0.62 12.88 -1.59
C VAL A 6 1.91 12.33 -2.18
N THR A 7 2.66 11.55 -1.42
CA THR A 7 3.89 10.90 -1.91
C THR A 7 3.57 9.49 -2.42
N GLY A 8 4.35 8.99 -3.39
CA GLY A 8 4.00 7.76 -4.09
C GLY A 8 2.74 7.92 -4.96
N ALA A 9 2.50 9.15 -5.43
CA ALA A 9 1.26 9.56 -6.09
C ALA A 9 1.04 8.90 -7.47
N CYS A 10 2.10 8.47 -8.13
CA CYS A 10 2.03 7.73 -9.40
C CYS A 10 1.91 6.21 -9.20
N GLY A 11 1.97 5.74 -7.95
CA GLY A 11 1.75 4.34 -7.56
C GLY A 11 0.26 3.97 -7.50
N PHE A 12 -0.02 2.71 -7.17
CA PHE A 12 -1.37 2.14 -7.12
C PHE A 12 -2.31 2.87 -6.17
N ILE A 13 -1.99 2.88 -4.85
CA ILE A 13 -2.89 3.44 -3.83
C ILE A 13 -2.85 4.96 -3.88
N GLY A 14 -1.66 5.55 -4.04
CA GLY A 14 -1.48 7.00 -4.11
C GLY A 14 -2.28 7.65 -5.23
N ALA A 15 -2.27 7.08 -6.44
CA ALA A 15 -3.06 7.59 -7.57
C ALA A 15 -4.58 7.50 -7.30
N ASN A 16 -5.07 6.37 -6.77
CA ASN A 16 -6.47 6.24 -6.38
C ASN A 16 -6.86 7.29 -5.34
N PHE A 17 -5.98 7.57 -4.36
CA PHE A 17 -6.22 8.60 -3.35
C PHE A 17 -6.23 10.02 -3.94
N VAL A 18 -5.32 10.34 -4.88
CA VAL A 18 -5.34 11.63 -5.60
C VAL A 18 -6.69 11.84 -6.30
N HIS A 19 -7.18 10.83 -7.03
CA HIS A 19 -8.50 10.90 -7.66
C HIS A 19 -9.63 11.08 -6.63
N ASP A 20 -9.57 10.39 -5.48
CA ASP A 20 -10.58 10.47 -4.42
C ASP A 20 -10.60 11.85 -3.75
N VAL A 21 -9.43 12.43 -3.43
CA VAL A 21 -9.30 13.79 -2.91
C VAL A 21 -9.98 14.80 -3.83
N LEU A 22 -9.62 14.78 -5.13
CA LEU A 22 -10.16 15.74 -6.11
C LEU A 22 -11.66 15.55 -6.39
N LYS A 23 -12.19 14.35 -6.13
CA LYS A 23 -13.63 14.09 -6.19
C LYS A 23 -14.36 14.63 -4.96
N ARG A 24 -13.79 14.46 -3.75
CA ARG A 24 -14.39 14.87 -2.47
C ARG A 24 -14.26 16.36 -2.22
N GLU A 25 -13.10 16.93 -2.55
CA GLU A 25 -12.79 18.36 -2.40
C GLU A 25 -12.33 18.94 -3.76
N PRO A 26 -13.26 19.29 -4.68
CA PRO A 26 -12.93 19.74 -6.03
C PRO A 26 -12.02 20.98 -6.09
N GLY A 27 -12.00 21.77 -5.02
CA GLY A 27 -11.14 22.96 -4.89
C GLY A 27 -9.79 22.71 -4.22
N ALA A 28 -9.47 21.49 -3.84
CA ALA A 28 -8.20 21.17 -3.20
C ALA A 28 -7.00 21.42 -4.12
N THR A 29 -5.89 21.85 -3.52
CA THR A 29 -4.58 21.80 -4.16
C THR A 29 -3.93 20.48 -3.85
N VAL A 30 -3.60 19.67 -4.87
CA VAL A 30 -2.90 18.39 -4.69
C VAL A 30 -1.50 18.48 -5.26
N VAL A 31 -0.51 18.29 -4.40
CA VAL A 31 0.91 18.12 -4.76
C VAL A 31 1.18 16.61 -4.81
N ALA A 32 1.24 16.08 -6.01
CA ALA A 32 1.52 14.67 -6.29
C ALA A 32 3.05 14.49 -6.41
N LEU A 33 3.68 13.86 -5.43
CA LEU A 33 5.12 13.65 -5.40
C LEU A 33 5.45 12.16 -5.64
N ASP A 34 6.36 11.90 -6.58
CA ASP A 34 6.83 10.55 -6.89
C ASP A 34 8.26 10.60 -7.45
N ASN A 35 9.09 9.62 -7.15
CA ASN A 35 10.44 9.51 -7.74
C ASN A 35 10.45 8.75 -9.06
N MET A 36 9.28 8.33 -9.54
CA MET A 36 9.10 7.56 -10.77
C MET A 36 9.91 6.26 -10.82
N SER A 37 10.01 5.59 -9.66
CA SER A 37 10.66 4.28 -9.55
C SER A 37 9.87 3.19 -10.28
N PHE A 38 10.28 1.94 -10.14
CA PHE A 38 9.83 0.80 -10.95
C PHE A 38 8.30 0.68 -11.12
N ALA A 39 7.52 0.79 -10.03
CA ALA A 39 6.06 0.59 -10.06
C ALA A 39 5.26 1.87 -10.33
N ALA A 40 5.90 3.02 -10.47
CA ALA A 40 5.25 4.27 -10.78
C ALA A 40 4.78 4.30 -12.25
N ASN A 41 3.61 4.89 -12.46
CA ASN A 41 3.07 5.12 -13.80
C ASN A 41 2.30 6.44 -13.83
N GLU A 42 2.80 7.43 -14.54
CA GLU A 42 2.16 8.75 -14.66
C GLU A 42 0.75 8.65 -15.25
N ALA A 43 0.49 7.66 -16.13
CA ALA A 43 -0.84 7.41 -16.67
C ALA A 43 -1.91 7.07 -15.62
N ASN A 44 -1.51 6.73 -14.38
CA ASN A 44 -2.44 6.57 -13.27
C ASN A 44 -3.12 7.88 -12.86
N LEU A 45 -2.53 9.02 -13.24
CA LEU A 45 -3.04 10.37 -12.98
C LEU A 45 -3.77 11.00 -14.18
N ASP A 46 -3.97 10.22 -15.25
CA ASP A 46 -4.76 10.69 -16.39
C ASP A 46 -6.18 11.09 -15.95
N GLY A 47 -6.72 12.15 -16.57
CA GLY A 47 -8.01 12.72 -16.19
C GLY A 47 -7.99 13.68 -14.99
N VAL A 48 -6.87 13.77 -14.25
CA VAL A 48 -6.67 14.74 -13.16
C VAL A 48 -5.37 15.55 -13.29
N ARG A 49 -4.60 15.30 -14.35
CA ARG A 49 -3.25 15.86 -14.56
C ARG A 49 -3.23 17.40 -14.52
N ASP A 50 -4.23 18.04 -15.08
CA ASP A 50 -4.33 19.52 -15.11
C ASP A 50 -4.78 20.14 -13.78
N ARG A 51 -5.12 19.30 -12.80
CA ARG A 51 -5.64 19.67 -11.48
C ARG A 51 -4.66 19.42 -10.34
N ILE A 52 -3.45 18.99 -10.65
CA ILE A 52 -2.41 18.63 -9.68
C ILE A 52 -1.09 19.32 -9.99
N HIS A 53 -0.24 19.41 -8.98
CA HIS A 53 1.17 19.76 -9.15
C HIS A 53 1.99 18.48 -9.04
N LEU A 54 2.42 17.92 -10.18
CA LEU A 54 3.34 16.77 -10.17
C LEU A 54 4.76 17.24 -9.86
N VAL A 55 5.35 16.68 -8.82
CA VAL A 55 6.73 16.89 -8.39
C VAL A 55 7.47 15.58 -8.52
N ILE A 56 8.52 15.56 -9.33
CA ILE A 56 9.40 14.39 -9.47
C ILE A 56 10.57 14.56 -8.52
N ASP A 57 10.54 13.87 -7.38
CA ASP A 57 11.61 13.89 -6.39
C ASP A 57 11.53 12.65 -5.49
N ASP A 58 12.63 12.32 -4.82
CA ASP A 58 12.74 11.20 -3.87
C ASP A 58 12.49 11.69 -2.44
N ILE A 59 11.61 11.01 -1.70
CA ILE A 59 11.36 11.31 -0.28
C ILE A 59 12.64 11.22 0.57
N CYS A 60 13.68 10.56 0.08
CA CYS A 60 15.01 10.52 0.70
C CYS A 60 15.86 11.76 0.38
N ASN A 61 15.40 12.66 -0.47
CA ASN A 61 16.05 13.95 -0.72
C ASN A 61 15.57 15.00 0.31
N PHE A 62 16.28 15.09 1.44
CA PHE A 62 15.89 15.99 2.53
C PHE A 62 15.75 17.45 2.08
N THR A 63 16.71 17.95 1.30
CA THR A 63 16.67 19.34 0.80
C THR A 63 15.45 19.57 -0.11
N GLY A 64 15.21 18.65 -1.06
CA GLY A 64 14.03 18.70 -1.93
C GLY A 64 12.72 18.67 -1.13
N MET A 65 12.62 17.83 -0.08
CA MET A 65 11.43 17.80 0.77
C MET A 65 11.20 19.15 1.48
N ILE A 66 12.23 19.76 2.05
CA ILE A 66 12.12 21.09 2.68
C ILE A 66 11.68 22.15 1.67
N GLU A 67 12.17 22.11 0.45
CA GLU A 67 11.76 23.04 -0.63
C GLU A 67 10.28 22.82 -1.03
N VAL A 68 9.84 21.57 -1.17
CA VAL A 68 8.44 21.21 -1.47
C VAL A 68 7.50 21.72 -0.37
N TYR A 69 7.81 21.44 0.90
CA TYR A 69 7.00 21.92 2.03
C TYR A 69 6.99 23.45 2.11
N GLY A 70 8.15 24.11 1.93
CA GLY A 70 8.23 25.58 1.93
C GLY A 70 7.43 26.23 0.80
N LYS A 71 7.46 25.64 -0.39
CA LYS A 71 6.76 26.14 -1.58
C LYS A 71 5.24 25.97 -1.51
N PHE A 72 4.80 24.77 -1.14
CA PHE A 72 3.38 24.39 -1.23
C PHE A 72 2.63 24.50 0.10
N GLN A 73 3.32 24.55 1.23
CA GLN A 73 2.76 24.67 2.58
C GLN A 73 1.57 23.71 2.79
N PRO A 74 1.78 22.38 2.69
CA PRO A 74 0.70 21.42 2.76
C PRO A 74 -0.03 21.46 4.10
N ASP A 75 -1.35 21.42 4.06
CA ASP A 75 -2.19 21.22 5.24
C ASP A 75 -2.12 19.75 5.69
N PHE A 76 -2.14 18.85 4.72
CA PHE A 76 -2.15 17.41 4.94
C PHE A 76 -1.03 16.73 4.14
N VAL A 77 -0.37 15.78 4.79
CA VAL A 77 0.65 14.93 4.15
C VAL A 77 0.22 13.48 4.27
N VAL A 78 0.20 12.77 3.14
CA VAL A 78 -0.08 11.33 3.12
C VAL A 78 1.07 10.61 2.43
N ASN A 79 1.78 9.79 3.21
CA ASN A 79 2.93 9.05 2.72
C ASN A 79 2.54 7.65 2.22
N PHE A 80 2.36 7.51 0.90
CA PHE A 80 2.25 6.21 0.22
C PHE A 80 3.57 5.77 -0.41
N ALA A 81 4.57 6.64 -0.51
CA ALA A 81 5.85 6.30 -1.12
C ALA A 81 6.51 5.15 -0.37
N ALA A 82 6.74 4.06 -1.06
CA ALA A 82 7.38 2.86 -0.54
C ALA A 82 7.87 1.96 -1.66
N GLU A 83 8.98 1.27 -1.45
CA GLU A 83 9.26 0.03 -2.15
C GLU A 83 8.41 -1.07 -1.54
N SER A 84 7.64 -1.85 -2.35
CA SER A 84 6.53 -2.66 -1.83
C SER A 84 6.44 -4.10 -2.38
N HIS A 85 7.42 -4.58 -3.14
CA HIS A 85 7.39 -5.94 -3.69
C HIS A 85 8.34 -6.87 -2.94
N ASN A 86 7.80 -7.87 -2.23
CA ASN A 86 8.60 -8.78 -1.41
C ASN A 86 9.72 -9.49 -2.19
N ASP A 87 9.44 -9.97 -3.41
CA ASP A 87 10.43 -10.67 -4.22
C ASP A 87 11.61 -9.75 -4.58
N ARG A 88 11.35 -8.49 -4.87
CA ARG A 88 12.39 -7.48 -5.11
C ARG A 88 13.19 -7.15 -3.84
N ALA A 89 12.53 -7.15 -2.67
CA ALA A 89 13.19 -6.92 -1.39
C ALA A 89 14.20 -8.01 -1.03
N VAL A 90 13.98 -9.24 -1.48
CA VAL A 90 14.94 -10.34 -1.29
C VAL A 90 16.19 -10.10 -2.16
N VAL A 91 16.04 -9.50 -3.34
CA VAL A 91 17.15 -9.23 -4.29
C VAL A 91 17.92 -7.96 -3.90
N ASP A 92 17.23 -6.87 -3.57
CA ASP A 92 17.83 -5.58 -3.15
C ASP A 92 17.16 -5.04 -1.88
N PRO A 93 17.54 -5.52 -0.70
CA PRO A 93 16.99 -5.03 0.57
C PRO A 93 17.37 -3.59 0.89
N SER A 94 18.46 -3.06 0.31
CA SER A 94 18.97 -1.72 0.63
C SER A 94 18.06 -0.62 0.13
N ALA A 95 17.49 -0.76 -1.06
CA ALA A 95 16.51 0.18 -1.61
C ALA A 95 15.28 0.28 -0.69
N PHE A 96 14.83 -0.86 -0.14
CA PHE A 96 13.70 -0.91 0.78
C PHE A 96 13.99 -0.21 2.11
N ALA A 97 15.15 -0.46 2.72
CA ALA A 97 15.56 0.22 3.95
C ALA A 97 15.66 1.74 3.74
N ARG A 98 16.24 2.18 2.64
CA ARG A 98 16.35 3.59 2.29
C ARG A 98 14.98 4.26 2.15
N THR A 99 14.12 3.74 1.29
CA THR A 99 12.82 4.37 1.02
C THR A 99 11.87 4.25 2.21
N ASN A 100 11.69 3.03 2.75
CA ASN A 100 10.64 2.77 3.72
C ASN A 100 10.99 3.24 5.15
N ALA A 101 12.28 3.28 5.52
CA ALA A 101 12.70 3.75 6.83
C ALA A 101 13.22 5.19 6.80
N LEU A 102 14.30 5.44 6.04
CA LEU A 102 14.91 6.77 5.99
C LEU A 102 13.99 7.80 5.34
N GLY A 103 13.32 7.46 4.22
CA GLY A 103 12.38 8.36 3.54
C GLY A 103 11.20 8.73 4.45
N ALA A 104 10.65 7.77 5.21
CA ALA A 104 9.60 8.04 6.20
C ALA A 104 10.09 9.02 7.28
N GLN A 105 11.30 8.84 7.82
CA GLN A 105 11.90 9.73 8.81
C GLN A 105 12.11 11.15 8.26
N ILE A 106 12.57 11.27 7.01
CA ILE A 106 12.78 12.57 6.35
C ILE A 106 11.46 13.35 6.20
N LEU A 107 10.38 12.68 5.79
CA LEU A 107 9.06 13.31 5.69
C LEU A 107 8.51 13.77 7.03
N LEU A 108 8.72 12.98 8.09
CA LEU A 108 8.36 13.38 9.47
C LEU A 108 9.14 14.62 9.91
N GLU A 109 10.44 14.66 9.63
CA GLU A 109 11.28 15.82 9.97
C GLU A 109 10.89 17.06 9.14
N ALA A 110 10.52 16.89 7.88
CA ALA A 110 10.00 17.97 7.05
C ALA A 110 8.67 18.51 7.62
N SER A 111 7.74 17.64 8.03
CA SER A 111 6.48 18.02 8.69
C SER A 111 6.71 18.70 10.04
N ARG A 112 7.77 18.35 10.77
CA ARG A 112 8.15 19.01 12.03
C ARG A 112 8.67 20.43 11.80
N ARG A 113 9.46 20.64 10.74
CA ARG A 113 10.02 21.97 10.39
C ARG A 113 9.01 22.89 9.73
N HIS A 114 8.07 22.31 8.98
CA HIS A 114 6.96 23.00 8.33
C HIS A 114 5.65 22.37 8.85
N PRO A 115 5.10 22.88 9.97
CA PRO A 115 3.96 22.27 10.63
C PRO A 115 2.77 22.09 9.68
N VAL A 116 2.20 20.88 9.67
CA VAL A 116 1.04 20.49 8.91
C VAL A 116 -0.14 20.20 9.85
N LYS A 117 -1.38 20.24 9.34
CA LYS A 117 -2.57 19.88 10.14
C LYS A 117 -2.56 18.41 10.52
N ARG A 118 -2.12 17.53 9.61
CA ARG A 118 -1.89 16.09 9.89
C ARG A 118 -0.90 15.49 8.90
N HIS A 119 0.03 14.68 9.46
CA HIS A 119 0.88 13.75 8.71
C HIS A 119 0.34 12.33 8.88
N LEU A 120 -0.05 11.65 7.80
CA LEU A 120 -0.51 10.28 7.81
C LEU A 120 0.50 9.38 7.10
N HIS A 121 1.01 8.39 7.82
CA HIS A 121 1.92 7.37 7.29
C HIS A 121 1.16 6.08 6.98
N VAL A 122 1.27 5.59 5.75
CA VAL A 122 0.63 4.34 5.32
C VAL A 122 1.63 3.20 5.42
N SER A 123 1.34 2.24 6.31
CA SER A 123 2.12 1.02 6.51
C SER A 123 1.35 -0.23 6.09
N THR A 124 1.77 -1.40 6.55
CA THR A 124 1.29 -2.70 6.10
C THR A 124 1.06 -3.66 7.26
N ILE A 125 0.10 -4.55 7.13
CA ILE A 125 -0.13 -5.69 8.04
C ILE A 125 1.13 -6.56 8.22
N GLU A 126 2.00 -6.64 7.22
CA GLU A 126 3.18 -7.52 7.22
C GLU A 126 4.20 -7.16 8.32
N VAL A 127 4.11 -5.97 8.92
CA VAL A 127 4.97 -5.58 10.05
C VAL A 127 4.72 -6.41 11.31
N TYR A 128 3.52 -6.98 11.46
CA TYR A 128 3.16 -7.84 12.59
C TYR A 128 3.73 -9.27 12.45
N GLY A 129 4.13 -9.67 11.23
CA GLY A 129 4.57 -11.03 10.93
C GLY A 129 3.41 -11.99 10.70
N GLU A 130 3.69 -13.28 10.84
CA GLU A 130 2.76 -14.36 10.51
C GLU A 130 1.86 -14.72 11.69
N LEU A 131 0.58 -14.95 11.43
CA LEU A 131 -0.37 -15.53 12.36
C LEU A 131 -0.35 -17.07 12.29
N ALA A 132 -0.41 -17.73 13.44
CA ALA A 132 -0.77 -19.13 13.49
C ALA A 132 -2.21 -19.35 12.98
N GLU A 133 -2.52 -20.56 12.52
CA GLU A 133 -3.82 -20.86 11.89
C GLU A 133 -5.02 -20.59 12.81
N ASP A 134 -4.86 -20.86 14.11
CA ASP A 134 -5.88 -20.69 15.15
C ASP A 134 -5.76 -19.39 15.95
N ALA A 135 -4.78 -18.54 15.63
CA ALA A 135 -4.57 -17.28 16.34
C ALA A 135 -5.64 -16.23 16.00
N ALA A 136 -5.95 -15.42 17.00
CA ALA A 136 -6.78 -14.22 16.80
C ALA A 136 -6.06 -13.19 15.91
N CYS A 137 -6.83 -12.27 15.32
CA CYS A 137 -6.30 -11.18 14.51
C CYS A 137 -5.27 -10.35 15.28
N PHE A 138 -4.30 -9.78 14.58
CA PHE A 138 -3.48 -8.70 15.12
C PHE A 138 -4.34 -7.44 15.36
N THR A 139 -3.90 -6.63 16.29
CA THR A 139 -4.45 -5.31 16.61
C THR A 139 -3.31 -4.30 16.70
N GLU A 140 -3.62 -3.02 16.80
CA GLU A 140 -2.65 -1.93 16.92
C GLU A 140 -1.73 -2.05 18.16
N GLY A 141 -2.13 -2.85 19.15
CA GLY A 141 -1.34 -3.20 20.33
C GLY A 141 -0.41 -4.41 20.12
N SER A 142 -0.54 -5.13 19.03
CA SER A 142 0.29 -6.31 18.75
C SER A 142 1.76 -5.92 18.52
N PRO A 143 2.72 -6.76 18.96
CA PRO A 143 4.14 -6.49 18.72
C PRO A 143 4.48 -6.60 17.24
N LEU A 144 5.42 -5.78 16.77
CA LEU A 144 5.97 -5.89 15.42
C LEU A 144 6.96 -7.06 15.38
N ASN A 145 6.78 -7.98 14.43
CA ASN A 145 7.60 -9.18 14.26
C ASN A 145 7.86 -9.47 12.77
N ALA A 146 8.37 -8.46 12.08
CA ALA A 146 8.65 -8.51 10.64
C ALA A 146 9.63 -9.63 10.27
N LYS A 147 9.33 -10.41 9.23
CA LYS A 147 10.11 -11.59 8.83
C LYS A 147 10.81 -11.47 7.47
N THR A 148 10.44 -10.47 6.65
CA THR A 148 11.03 -10.23 5.34
C THR A 148 11.78 -8.91 5.30
N PRO A 149 12.74 -8.69 4.37
CA PRO A 149 13.40 -7.40 4.24
C PRO A 149 12.43 -6.24 4.00
N TYR A 150 11.36 -6.47 3.24
CA TYR A 150 10.29 -5.49 3.04
C TYR A 150 9.58 -5.14 4.35
N SER A 151 9.05 -6.14 5.05
CA SER A 151 8.31 -5.90 6.29
C SER A 151 9.21 -5.31 7.38
N ALA A 152 10.49 -5.71 7.44
CA ALA A 152 11.47 -5.14 8.35
C ALA A 152 11.73 -3.64 8.06
N ALA A 153 11.86 -3.27 6.78
CA ALA A 153 12.05 -1.88 6.36
C ALA A 153 10.81 -1.02 6.69
N LYS A 154 9.59 -1.56 6.49
CA LYS A 154 8.33 -0.89 6.88
C LYS A 154 8.22 -0.75 8.39
N ALA A 155 8.51 -1.81 9.16
CA ALA A 155 8.51 -1.76 10.62
C ALA A 155 9.53 -0.74 11.17
N ALA A 156 10.68 -0.57 10.53
CA ALA A 156 11.64 0.48 10.89
C ALA A 156 11.06 1.89 10.68
N GLY A 157 10.34 2.12 9.58
CA GLY A 157 9.59 3.36 9.34
C GLY A 157 8.53 3.59 10.42
N ASP A 158 7.76 2.56 10.77
CA ASP A 158 6.72 2.61 11.80
C ASP A 158 7.30 2.99 13.18
N GLN A 159 8.51 2.50 13.50
CA GLN A 159 9.19 2.86 14.74
C GLN A 159 9.58 4.36 14.77
N PHE A 160 10.01 4.95 13.64
CA PHE A 160 10.20 6.39 13.55
C PHE A 160 8.89 7.15 13.78
N VAL A 161 7.80 6.72 13.15
CA VAL A 161 6.46 7.33 13.32
C VAL A 161 6.05 7.29 14.79
N ARG A 162 6.14 6.14 15.46
CA ARG A 162 5.83 5.96 16.90
C ARG A 162 6.71 6.85 17.78
N ALA A 163 8.00 6.95 17.47
CA ALA A 163 8.94 7.81 18.19
C ALA A 163 8.56 9.29 18.04
N TYR A 164 8.21 9.76 16.83
CA TYR A 164 7.80 11.14 16.61
C TYR A 164 6.49 11.47 17.29
N MET A 165 5.48 10.59 17.26
CA MET A 165 4.21 10.76 17.99
C MET A 165 4.43 10.99 19.48
N GLN A 166 5.39 10.30 20.08
CA GLN A 166 5.66 10.37 21.51
C GLN A 166 6.61 11.50 21.91
N THR A 167 7.58 11.82 21.05
CA THR A 167 8.61 12.85 21.31
C THR A 167 8.10 14.25 20.96
N TYR A 168 7.47 14.43 19.81
CA TYR A 168 7.00 15.71 19.28
C TYR A 168 5.47 15.78 19.38
N ARG A 169 4.95 15.92 20.58
CA ARG A 169 3.52 15.82 20.88
C ARG A 169 2.66 16.96 20.37
N ASP A 170 3.28 18.01 19.86
CA ASP A 170 2.64 19.11 19.14
C ASP A 170 2.33 18.76 17.68
N MET A 171 3.01 17.77 17.11
CA MET A 171 2.68 17.25 15.79
C MET A 171 1.39 16.41 15.82
N ASP A 172 0.58 16.54 14.79
CA ASP A 172 -0.57 15.65 14.57
C ASP A 172 -0.17 14.58 13.55
N ILE A 173 0.17 13.40 14.05
CA ILE A 173 0.62 12.26 13.23
C ILE A 173 -0.37 11.11 13.41
N ALA A 174 -0.79 10.50 12.31
CA ALA A 174 -1.53 9.24 12.30
C ALA A 174 -0.79 8.19 11.47
N MET A 175 -1.07 6.92 11.70
CA MET A 175 -0.50 5.80 10.95
C MET A 175 -1.56 4.74 10.68
N THR A 176 -1.44 4.04 9.56
CA THR A 176 -2.28 2.88 9.26
C THR A 176 -1.45 1.64 8.97
N HIS A 177 -1.94 0.47 9.39
CA HIS A 177 -1.53 -0.81 8.84
C HIS A 177 -2.67 -1.34 7.98
N CYS A 178 -2.43 -1.57 6.69
CA CYS A 178 -3.49 -2.02 5.80
C CYS A 178 -3.32 -3.49 5.40
N ALA A 179 -4.45 -4.14 5.18
CA ALA A 179 -4.56 -5.46 4.56
C ALA A 179 -4.15 -5.42 3.08
N ASN A 180 -4.16 -6.57 2.40
CA ASN A 180 -3.79 -6.66 0.99
C ASN A 180 -4.79 -5.91 0.11
N ASN A 181 -4.31 -4.89 -0.58
CA ASN A 181 -5.14 -4.08 -1.47
C ASN A 181 -5.25 -4.70 -2.86
N TYR A 182 -6.42 -4.52 -3.50
CA TYR A 182 -6.65 -4.83 -4.90
C TYR A 182 -7.53 -3.76 -5.55
N GLY A 183 -7.49 -3.64 -6.89
CA GLY A 183 -8.26 -2.65 -7.62
C GLY A 183 -7.52 -2.10 -8.84
N ARG A 184 -8.09 -1.06 -9.46
CA ARG A 184 -7.51 -0.40 -10.64
C ARG A 184 -6.13 0.20 -10.33
N PHE A 185 -5.26 0.28 -11.34
CA PHE A 185 -3.90 0.82 -11.27
C PHE A 185 -2.90 -0.03 -10.47
N GLN A 186 -3.29 -1.20 -9.95
CA GLN A 186 -2.34 -2.08 -9.27
C GLN A 186 -1.34 -2.62 -10.30
N PHE A 187 -0.05 -2.51 -9.97
CA PHE A 187 1.03 -2.85 -10.90
C PHE A 187 1.01 -4.34 -11.27
N PRO A 188 1.25 -4.71 -12.55
CA PRO A 188 1.07 -6.08 -13.07
C PRO A 188 1.95 -7.17 -12.45
N GLU A 189 2.89 -6.85 -11.56
CA GLU A 189 3.66 -7.83 -10.79
C GLU A 189 2.91 -8.40 -9.58
N LYS A 190 1.83 -7.74 -9.12
CA LYS A 190 1.04 -8.17 -7.98
C LYS A 190 0.06 -9.27 -8.36
N LEU A 191 -0.31 -10.11 -7.39
CA LEU A 191 -1.06 -11.35 -7.60
C LEU A 191 -2.28 -11.17 -8.54
N VAL A 192 -3.22 -10.30 -8.21
CA VAL A 192 -4.46 -10.13 -8.98
C VAL A 192 -4.19 -9.65 -10.40
N PRO A 193 -3.46 -8.55 -10.66
CA PRO A 193 -3.22 -8.11 -12.02
C PRO A 193 -2.28 -9.03 -12.82
N LEU A 194 -1.33 -9.71 -12.17
CA LEU A 194 -0.46 -10.70 -12.83
C LEU A 194 -1.29 -11.84 -13.43
N MET A 195 -2.24 -12.38 -12.66
CA MET A 195 -3.15 -13.43 -13.14
C MET A 195 -3.99 -12.95 -14.32
N ILE A 196 -4.62 -11.79 -14.19
CA ILE A 196 -5.47 -11.23 -15.24
C ILE A 196 -4.66 -11.04 -16.53
N THR A 197 -3.52 -10.39 -16.45
CA THR A 197 -2.70 -10.09 -17.63
C THR A 197 -2.10 -11.34 -18.25
N ASN A 198 -1.72 -12.35 -17.45
CA ASN A 198 -1.26 -13.62 -17.98
C ASN A 198 -2.35 -14.35 -18.76
N VAL A 199 -3.56 -14.49 -18.21
CA VAL A 199 -4.68 -15.14 -18.89
C VAL A 199 -5.03 -14.40 -20.19
N LEU A 200 -5.08 -13.07 -20.17
CA LEU A 200 -5.38 -12.25 -21.36
C LEU A 200 -4.30 -12.37 -22.45
N ARG A 201 -3.07 -12.73 -22.07
CA ARG A 201 -1.94 -12.97 -22.98
C ARG A 201 -1.78 -14.43 -23.39
N GLY A 202 -2.68 -15.33 -22.97
CA GLY A 202 -2.59 -16.76 -23.24
C GLY A 202 -1.51 -17.49 -22.45
N LYS A 203 -1.05 -16.92 -21.32
CA LYS A 203 -0.03 -17.51 -20.44
C LYS A 203 -0.66 -18.18 -19.22
N LYS A 204 0.01 -19.21 -18.70
CA LYS A 204 -0.35 -19.84 -17.43
C LYS A 204 -0.24 -18.85 -16.27
N VAL A 205 -0.98 -19.12 -15.20
CA VAL A 205 -0.96 -18.39 -13.95
C VAL A 205 -0.03 -19.12 -12.97
N PRO A 206 1.12 -18.54 -12.62
CA PRO A 206 2.02 -19.15 -11.64
C PRO A 206 1.42 -19.04 -10.23
N VAL A 207 1.32 -20.16 -9.54
CA VAL A 207 0.88 -20.25 -8.15
C VAL A 207 2.04 -20.74 -7.31
N TYR A 208 2.49 -19.93 -6.33
CA TYR A 208 3.57 -20.26 -5.43
C TYR A 208 3.16 -21.37 -4.46
N GLY A 209 3.95 -22.46 -4.42
CA GLY A 209 3.72 -23.60 -3.55
C GLY A 209 2.34 -24.25 -3.76
N ASP A 210 1.60 -24.42 -2.69
CA ASP A 210 0.22 -24.98 -2.71
C ASP A 210 -0.89 -23.94 -2.94
N GLY A 211 -0.56 -22.66 -2.90
CA GLY A 211 -1.51 -21.56 -3.07
C GLY A 211 -2.44 -21.34 -1.87
N LEU A 212 -2.20 -22.03 -0.73
CA LEU A 212 -3.08 -21.94 0.44
C LEU A 212 -2.67 -20.84 1.45
N GLN A 213 -1.77 -19.94 1.04
CA GLN A 213 -1.49 -18.73 1.83
C GLN A 213 -2.75 -17.87 1.92
N MET A 214 -3.11 -17.48 3.14
CA MET A 214 -4.32 -16.72 3.44
C MET A 214 -4.02 -15.24 3.59
N ARG A 215 -4.84 -14.39 2.97
CA ARG A 215 -4.73 -12.92 3.02
C ARG A 215 -6.09 -12.30 3.25
N ASP A 216 -6.10 -11.16 3.91
CA ASP A 216 -7.26 -10.30 3.98
C ASP A 216 -7.22 -9.33 2.80
N TRP A 217 -8.32 -9.23 2.06
CA TRP A 217 -8.42 -8.48 0.81
C TRP A 217 -9.28 -7.25 0.95
N LEU A 218 -8.68 -6.08 0.77
CA LEU A 218 -9.30 -4.77 0.90
C LEU A 218 -9.36 -4.07 -0.46
N HIS A 219 -10.54 -3.66 -0.91
CA HIS A 219 -10.65 -2.89 -2.14
C HIS A 219 -10.03 -1.50 -1.96
N VAL A 220 -9.28 -1.02 -2.96
CA VAL A 220 -8.50 0.22 -2.87
C VAL A 220 -9.36 1.45 -2.58
N SER A 221 -10.62 1.49 -3.01
CA SER A 221 -11.53 2.61 -2.69
C SER A 221 -11.90 2.66 -1.22
N ASP A 222 -12.06 1.51 -0.56
CA ASP A 222 -12.32 1.44 0.88
C ASP A 222 -11.09 1.87 1.67
N HIS A 223 -9.88 1.49 1.21
CA HIS A 223 -8.65 1.98 1.81
C HIS A 223 -8.52 3.51 1.67
N CYS A 224 -8.77 4.07 0.48
CA CYS A 224 -8.77 5.52 0.28
C CYS A 224 -9.80 6.21 1.19
N ALA A 225 -10.99 5.62 1.37
CA ALA A 225 -12.01 6.14 2.28
C ALA A 225 -11.57 6.10 3.74
N ALA A 226 -10.86 5.03 4.18
CA ALA A 226 -10.26 4.97 5.52
C ALA A 226 -9.24 6.08 5.73
N ILE A 227 -8.31 6.25 4.79
CA ILE A 227 -7.29 7.31 4.81
C ILE A 227 -7.93 8.69 4.89
N TRP A 228 -8.95 8.96 4.06
CA TRP A 228 -9.70 10.21 4.10
C TRP A 228 -10.35 10.44 5.48
N THR A 229 -10.98 9.43 6.03
CA THR A 229 -11.64 9.50 7.35
C THR A 229 -10.64 9.80 8.46
N ILE A 230 -9.51 9.09 8.48
CA ILE A 230 -8.45 9.31 9.48
C ILE A 230 -7.84 10.71 9.32
N LEU A 231 -7.59 11.14 8.08
CA LEU A 231 -6.95 12.42 7.78
C LEU A 231 -7.77 13.63 8.28
N HIS A 232 -9.10 13.51 8.29
CA HIS A 232 -10.02 14.57 8.70
C HIS A 232 -10.66 14.36 10.08
N ALA A 233 -10.26 13.29 10.79
CA ALA A 233 -10.74 13.04 12.14
C ALA A 233 -10.24 14.11 13.13
N PRO A 234 -10.89 14.30 14.28
CA PRO A 234 -10.35 15.12 15.36
C PRO A 234 -8.95 14.64 15.78
N ARG A 235 -8.10 15.58 16.19
CA ARG A 235 -6.77 15.24 16.69
C ARG A 235 -6.85 14.40 17.96
N VAL A 236 -6.09 13.32 17.99
CA VAL A 236 -5.89 12.51 19.20
C VAL A 236 -4.64 13.00 19.93
N ALA A 237 -4.80 13.50 21.16
CA ALA A 237 -3.67 13.89 21.98
C ALA A 237 -2.94 12.65 22.50
N VAL A 238 -1.63 12.57 22.25
CA VAL A 238 -0.80 11.47 22.73
C VAL A 238 -0.35 11.73 24.17
N GLY A 239 -0.94 11.00 25.12
CA GLY A 239 -0.59 11.03 26.53
C GLY A 239 0.69 10.24 26.86
N TYR A 240 1.22 10.40 28.10
CA TYR A 240 2.39 9.66 28.58
C TYR A 240 2.13 8.14 28.67
N GLU A 241 0.90 7.75 28.92
CA GLU A 241 0.47 6.35 28.99
C GLU A 241 0.63 5.58 27.67
N ALA A 242 0.62 6.28 26.53
CA ALA A 242 0.86 5.67 25.22
C ALA A 242 2.28 5.07 25.08
N ALA A 243 3.22 5.43 25.95
CA ALA A 243 4.55 4.82 25.97
C ALA A 243 4.52 3.32 26.34
N THR A 244 3.56 2.91 27.16
CA THR A 244 3.36 1.51 27.60
C THR A 244 2.09 0.89 27.04
N ARG A 245 1.27 1.68 26.35
CA ARG A 245 -0.03 1.30 25.78
C ARG A 245 -0.13 1.76 24.34
N PRO A 246 0.56 1.07 23.39
CA PRO A 246 0.63 1.48 21.98
C PRO A 246 -0.74 1.54 21.30
N GLU A 247 -1.75 0.83 21.82
CA GLU A 247 -3.14 0.89 21.34
C GLU A 247 -3.80 2.28 21.54
N LEU A 248 -3.20 3.15 22.38
CA LEU A 248 -3.65 4.54 22.57
C LEU A 248 -3.07 5.51 21.54
N LEU A 249 -2.07 5.10 20.75
CA LEU A 249 -1.55 5.92 19.65
C LEU A 249 -2.59 6.03 18.52
N PRO A 250 -2.59 7.13 17.74
CA PRO A 250 -3.42 7.29 16.56
C PRO A 250 -2.94 6.40 15.39
N ILE A 251 -2.94 5.11 15.64
CA ILE A 251 -2.61 4.03 14.72
C ILE A 251 -3.90 3.25 14.47
N TYR A 252 -4.18 2.90 13.22
CA TYR A 252 -5.41 2.22 12.84
C TYR A 252 -5.13 1.07 11.87
N ASP A 253 -5.62 -0.10 12.21
CA ASP A 253 -5.65 -1.25 11.33
C ASP A 253 -6.81 -1.11 10.33
N VAL A 254 -6.53 -1.28 9.03
CA VAL A 254 -7.49 -1.09 7.94
C VAL A 254 -7.69 -2.41 7.20
N SER A 255 -8.83 -3.04 7.40
CA SER A 255 -9.16 -4.39 6.94
C SER A 255 -10.63 -4.46 6.54
N ALA A 256 -10.94 -5.34 5.59
CA ALA A 256 -12.32 -5.70 5.25
C ALA A 256 -12.78 -7.00 5.93
N ARG A 257 -11.94 -7.65 6.74
CA ARG A 257 -12.17 -9.00 7.32
C ARG A 257 -12.55 -10.02 6.24
N ASN A 258 -11.93 -9.90 5.08
CA ASN A 258 -12.23 -10.72 3.92
C ASN A 258 -11.09 -11.67 3.62
N GLU A 259 -10.93 -12.65 4.52
CA GLU A 259 -9.86 -13.66 4.46
C GLU A 259 -10.14 -14.66 3.33
N ARG A 260 -9.16 -14.82 2.42
CA ARG A 260 -9.18 -15.75 1.30
C ARG A 260 -7.80 -16.36 1.08
N THR A 261 -7.77 -17.59 0.63
CA THR A 261 -6.55 -18.21 0.11
C THR A 261 -6.16 -17.61 -1.24
N ASN A 262 -4.89 -17.64 -1.57
CA ASN A 262 -4.43 -17.24 -2.90
C ASN A 262 -5.12 -18.09 -3.99
N MET A 263 -5.34 -19.38 -3.74
CA MET A 263 -6.02 -20.28 -4.67
C MET A 263 -7.45 -19.84 -4.97
N GLU A 264 -8.25 -19.48 -3.94
CA GLU A 264 -9.62 -18.96 -4.15
C GLU A 264 -9.62 -17.71 -5.05
N ILE A 265 -8.62 -16.81 -4.89
CA ILE A 265 -8.48 -15.62 -5.75
C ILE A 265 -8.13 -16.01 -7.19
N VAL A 266 -7.16 -16.94 -7.34
CA VAL A 266 -6.72 -17.45 -8.65
C VAL A 266 -7.90 -18.06 -9.42
N GLU A 267 -8.63 -18.98 -8.80
CA GLU A 267 -9.77 -19.66 -9.41
C GLU A 267 -10.87 -18.67 -9.78
N ARG A 268 -11.18 -17.71 -8.90
CA ARG A 268 -12.19 -16.68 -9.15
C ARG A 268 -11.82 -15.82 -10.36
N VAL A 269 -10.58 -15.29 -10.41
CA VAL A 269 -10.10 -14.44 -11.51
C VAL A 269 -10.12 -15.18 -12.85
N ILE A 270 -9.62 -16.43 -12.89
CA ILE A 270 -9.61 -17.24 -14.12
C ILE A 270 -11.05 -17.48 -14.60
N SER A 271 -11.96 -17.81 -13.68
CA SER A 271 -13.38 -18.07 -13.99
C SER A 271 -14.07 -16.81 -14.54
N LEU A 272 -13.81 -15.62 -13.98
CA LEU A 272 -14.33 -14.34 -14.48
C LEU A 272 -13.86 -14.01 -15.89
N LEU A 273 -12.70 -14.51 -16.29
CA LEU A 273 -12.17 -14.39 -17.67
C LEU A 273 -12.71 -15.48 -18.61
N GLY A 274 -13.72 -16.26 -18.18
CA GLY A 274 -14.37 -17.31 -18.97
C GLY A 274 -13.50 -18.53 -19.23
N LYS A 275 -12.54 -18.81 -18.34
CA LYS A 275 -11.62 -19.94 -18.46
C LYS A 275 -11.86 -20.96 -17.33
N ARG A 276 -11.42 -22.21 -17.55
CA ARG A 276 -11.43 -23.25 -16.51
C ARG A 276 -10.12 -23.18 -15.73
N PRO A 277 -10.14 -23.00 -14.40
CA PRO A 277 -8.93 -22.85 -13.58
C PRO A 277 -7.90 -23.95 -13.79
N GLU A 278 -8.34 -25.23 -13.85
CA GLU A 278 -7.48 -26.39 -14.01
C GLU A 278 -6.62 -26.38 -15.27
N ASP A 279 -7.06 -25.67 -16.32
CA ASP A 279 -6.32 -25.55 -17.58
C ASP A 279 -5.27 -24.43 -17.53
N TRP A 280 -5.35 -23.51 -16.56
CA TRP A 280 -4.55 -22.29 -16.56
C TRP A 280 -3.58 -22.16 -15.38
N ILE A 281 -3.78 -22.91 -14.30
CA ILE A 281 -2.91 -22.89 -13.12
C ILE A 281 -1.62 -23.68 -13.41
N GLU A 282 -0.49 -23.13 -12.95
CA GLU A 282 0.81 -23.78 -12.93
C GLU A 282 1.46 -23.57 -11.56
N HIS A 283 1.65 -24.65 -10.79
CA HIS A 283 2.35 -24.57 -9.51
C HIS A 283 3.85 -24.40 -9.73
N VAL A 284 4.42 -23.40 -9.06
CA VAL A 284 5.84 -23.05 -9.13
C VAL A 284 6.46 -23.09 -7.73
N PRO A 285 7.81 -23.20 -7.61
CA PRO A 285 8.48 -23.14 -6.31
C PRO A 285 8.09 -21.89 -5.53
N ASP A 286 7.90 -22.04 -4.21
CA ASP A 286 7.55 -20.93 -3.35
C ASP A 286 8.78 -20.05 -3.03
N ARG A 287 8.54 -18.79 -2.70
CA ARG A 287 9.58 -17.85 -2.31
C ARG A 287 10.03 -18.11 -0.86
N PRO A 288 11.27 -17.74 -0.50
CA PRO A 288 11.73 -17.81 0.90
C PRO A 288 10.83 -16.96 1.84
N ASN A 289 10.57 -17.50 3.04
CA ASN A 289 9.77 -16.83 4.07
C ASN A 289 8.41 -16.29 3.59
N HIS A 290 7.68 -17.09 2.82
CA HIS A 290 6.33 -16.76 2.41
C HIS A 290 5.36 -17.02 3.56
N ASP A 291 5.01 -15.97 4.30
CA ASP A 291 4.08 -16.06 5.43
C ASP A 291 2.75 -16.74 5.04
N ARG A 292 2.27 -17.62 5.90
CA ARG A 292 1.08 -18.42 5.65
C ARG A 292 -0.21 -17.63 5.82
N ARG A 293 -0.30 -16.80 6.86
CA ARG A 293 -1.55 -16.14 7.22
C ARG A 293 -1.31 -14.72 7.77
N TYR A 294 -2.12 -13.76 7.30
CA TYR A 294 -2.24 -12.41 7.85
C TYR A 294 -3.70 -12.05 8.08
N LEU A 295 -4.02 -11.48 9.25
CA LEU A 295 -5.32 -10.90 9.53
C LEU A 295 -5.19 -9.84 10.62
N ILE A 296 -5.82 -8.67 10.42
CA ILE A 296 -5.90 -7.56 11.38
C ILE A 296 -7.34 -7.21 11.69
N ASP A 297 -7.57 -6.64 12.87
CA ASP A 297 -8.90 -6.23 13.32
C ASP A 297 -9.10 -4.71 13.19
N PRO A 298 -9.97 -4.22 12.29
CA PRO A 298 -10.26 -2.79 12.13
C PRO A 298 -11.20 -2.23 13.21
N ALA A 299 -11.51 -2.97 14.29
CA ALA A 299 -12.49 -2.58 15.28
C ALA A 299 -12.22 -1.23 15.95
N LYS A 300 -10.95 -0.83 16.09
CA LYS A 300 -10.58 0.50 16.59
C LYS A 300 -11.04 1.60 15.62
N LEU A 301 -10.72 1.46 14.34
CA LEU A 301 -11.11 2.41 13.30
C LEU A 301 -12.65 2.52 13.19
N GLU A 302 -13.33 1.39 13.25
CA GLU A 302 -14.81 1.33 13.24
C GLU A 302 -15.41 2.05 14.43
N ARG A 303 -14.91 1.77 15.64
CA ARG A 303 -15.44 2.33 16.90
C ARG A 303 -15.14 3.82 17.04
N GLU A 304 -13.92 4.25 16.72
CA GLU A 304 -13.47 5.62 16.98
C GLU A 304 -13.86 6.59 15.87
N LEU A 305 -13.83 6.14 14.62
CA LEU A 305 -14.03 7.00 13.46
C LEU A 305 -15.23 6.61 12.59
N GLY A 306 -15.96 5.54 12.92
CA GLY A 306 -17.17 5.11 12.22
C GLY A 306 -16.93 4.57 10.81
N TRP A 307 -15.67 4.34 10.41
CA TRP A 307 -15.38 3.79 9.09
C TRP A 307 -15.74 2.30 9.02
N LYS A 308 -16.23 1.88 7.86
CA LYS A 308 -16.47 0.47 7.50
C LYS A 308 -16.19 0.26 6.03
N PRO A 309 -15.70 -0.93 5.63
CA PRO A 309 -15.59 -1.27 4.21
C PRO A 309 -16.98 -1.36 3.59
N LEU A 310 -17.12 -0.85 2.37
CA LEU A 310 -18.40 -0.81 1.64
C LEU A 310 -18.40 -1.72 0.42
N VAL A 311 -17.24 -2.07 -0.12
CA VAL A 311 -17.12 -2.89 -1.33
C VAL A 311 -17.08 -4.36 -0.93
N ALA A 312 -18.13 -5.11 -1.27
CA ALA A 312 -18.12 -6.57 -1.14
C ALA A 312 -17.03 -7.16 -2.05
N PHE A 313 -16.35 -8.22 -1.58
CA PHE A 313 -15.23 -8.80 -2.32
C PHE A 313 -15.60 -9.20 -3.75
N ASP A 314 -16.71 -9.92 -3.92
CA ASP A 314 -17.15 -10.40 -5.25
C ASP A 314 -17.39 -9.23 -6.21
N GLN A 315 -18.02 -8.17 -5.74
CA GLN A 315 -18.19 -6.95 -6.54
C GLN A 315 -16.85 -6.31 -6.89
N GLY A 316 -15.97 -6.13 -5.92
CA GLY A 316 -14.68 -5.47 -6.12
C GLY A 316 -13.75 -6.23 -7.05
N ILE A 317 -13.74 -7.58 -6.97
CA ILE A 317 -12.92 -8.39 -7.87
C ILE A 317 -13.47 -8.40 -9.30
N ASP A 318 -14.80 -8.43 -9.47
CA ASP A 318 -15.46 -8.32 -10.78
C ASP A 318 -15.14 -6.96 -11.44
N GLU A 319 -15.26 -5.85 -10.69
CA GLU A 319 -14.89 -4.52 -11.15
C GLU A 319 -13.41 -4.43 -11.51
N THR A 320 -12.54 -5.05 -10.73
CA THR A 320 -11.09 -5.08 -10.97
C THR A 320 -10.77 -5.83 -12.25
N VAL A 321 -11.26 -7.05 -12.43
CA VAL A 321 -11.06 -7.85 -13.65
C VAL A 321 -11.56 -7.08 -14.87
N LYS A 322 -12.78 -6.53 -14.79
CA LYS A 322 -13.36 -5.72 -15.88
C LYS A 322 -12.46 -4.54 -16.21
N TRP A 323 -11.94 -3.82 -15.21
CA TRP A 323 -11.06 -2.68 -15.45
C TRP A 323 -9.81 -3.07 -16.27
N TYR A 324 -9.14 -4.18 -15.93
CA TYR A 324 -7.96 -4.65 -16.69
C TYR A 324 -8.30 -5.11 -18.12
N VAL A 325 -9.47 -5.70 -18.31
CA VAL A 325 -9.97 -6.06 -19.66
C VAL A 325 -10.19 -4.81 -20.51
N ASP A 326 -10.84 -3.78 -19.94
CA ASP A 326 -11.19 -2.55 -20.64
C ASP A 326 -9.97 -1.61 -20.86
N HIS A 327 -8.91 -1.71 -20.01
CA HIS A 327 -7.73 -0.84 -20.07
C HIS A 327 -6.47 -1.60 -20.51
N ARG A 328 -6.62 -2.41 -21.54
CA ARG A 328 -5.54 -3.28 -22.03
C ARG A 328 -4.27 -2.51 -22.40
N SER A 329 -4.39 -1.39 -23.08
CA SER A 329 -3.27 -0.54 -23.48
C SER A 329 -2.45 -0.02 -22.27
N TRP A 330 -3.11 0.19 -21.12
CA TRP A 330 -2.44 0.67 -19.90
C TRP A 330 -1.40 -0.35 -19.39
N TRP A 331 -1.80 -1.60 -19.19
CA TRP A 331 -0.88 -2.62 -18.67
C TRP A 331 0.05 -3.19 -19.75
N GLU A 332 -0.33 -3.20 -21.03
CA GLU A 332 0.56 -3.56 -22.13
C GLU A 332 1.75 -2.60 -22.25
N ALA A 333 1.52 -1.28 -22.09
CA ALA A 333 2.60 -0.30 -22.04
C ALA A 333 3.57 -0.53 -20.88
N ILE A 334 3.07 -0.93 -19.70
CA ILE A 334 3.91 -1.30 -18.56
C ILE A 334 4.75 -2.53 -18.90
N LEU A 335 4.12 -3.60 -19.40
CA LEU A 335 4.83 -4.85 -19.73
C LEU A 335 5.83 -4.67 -20.89
N ALA A 336 5.56 -3.78 -21.83
CA ALA A 336 6.53 -3.42 -22.88
C ALA A 336 7.80 -2.77 -22.30
N ARG A 337 7.67 -2.00 -21.23
CA ARG A 337 8.79 -1.35 -20.53
C ARG A 337 9.55 -2.30 -19.60
N THR A 338 8.84 -3.19 -18.91
CA THR A 338 9.40 -3.99 -17.80
C THR A 338 9.67 -5.45 -18.15
N GLY A 339 9.13 -5.95 -19.25
CA GLY A 339 9.16 -7.37 -19.59
C GLY A 339 8.20 -8.20 -18.74
N ASP A 340 8.41 -9.51 -18.70
CA ASP A 340 7.66 -10.41 -17.82
C ASP A 340 8.06 -10.21 -16.36
N LEU A 341 7.02 -10.08 -15.52
CA LEU A 341 7.18 -9.66 -14.12
C LEU A 341 7.14 -10.83 -13.12
N ALA A 342 6.87 -12.05 -13.57
CA ALA A 342 6.92 -13.24 -12.71
C ALA A 342 8.37 -13.56 -12.30
N PHE A 343 8.60 -13.79 -11.01
CA PHE A 343 9.89 -14.25 -10.51
C PHE A 343 10.04 -15.77 -10.67
N ASP A 344 11.20 -16.20 -11.16
CA ASP A 344 11.58 -17.61 -11.23
C ASP A 344 12.52 -17.95 -10.07
N TRP A 345 11.92 -18.42 -8.97
CA TRP A 345 12.66 -18.83 -7.78
C TRP A 345 13.45 -20.12 -7.96
N ALA A 346 13.13 -20.95 -8.96
CA ALA A 346 13.91 -22.16 -9.30
C ALA A 346 15.25 -21.82 -9.94
N ALA A 347 15.33 -20.71 -10.72
CA ALA A 347 16.55 -20.23 -11.33
C ALA A 347 17.50 -19.50 -10.34
N GLY A 348 17.05 -19.28 -9.09
CA GLY A 348 17.79 -18.54 -8.06
C GLY A 348 17.77 -17.03 -8.26
N THR A 349 18.14 -16.28 -7.21
CA THR A 349 18.13 -14.80 -7.21
C THR A 349 19.30 -14.18 -8.02
N ALA A 350 20.22 -14.97 -8.52
CA ALA A 350 21.48 -14.51 -9.14
C ALA A 350 21.37 -13.97 -10.58
N GLY A 351 20.21 -13.98 -11.20
CA GLY A 351 20.04 -13.73 -12.63
C GLY A 351 19.30 -12.46 -13.03
N ARG A 352 18.94 -11.55 -12.11
CA ARG A 352 18.18 -10.33 -12.44
C ARG A 352 18.78 -9.09 -11.78
N THR A 353 19.78 -8.55 -12.42
CA THR A 353 20.24 -7.15 -12.22
C THR A 353 19.58 -6.25 -13.24
#